data_75cbc005f689b569dbb13bcb8d111d7b
#
_entry.id   75cbc005f689b569dbb13bcb8d111d7b
#
_cell.length_a   1.000
_cell.length_b   1.000
_cell.length_c   1.000
_cell.angle_alpha   90.00
_cell.angle_beta   90.00
_cell.angle_gamma   90.00
#
_symmetry.space_group_name_H-M   'P 1'
#
loop_
_entity.id
_entity.type
_entity.pdbx_description
1 polymer ?
#
loop_
_entity_poly.entity_id
_entity_poly.type
_entity_poly.pdbx_seq_one_letter_code
_entity_poly.pdbx_strand_id
1 'polypeptide(L)'
;MRPFLILFAVASTFAAEPIDIGSRRELFVDGFLIDKMTGKAEQRLHQPQPQEIAITHDAPWEGSGSGYHSVFKDGDKYRMYYKSWQLTVTAPGNVNTGEHPLFTCYAESEDGIHWRKPELGLHEFKGSKANNIVIPHGKMGKVNPDGGHPAVFKDENPAAAPDAKYKAIVRSNSPKGLLALKSPDGLHWSPMADAPVITDGAFDSQNLAFWDAQAGLYRAYWRYFTEGTTDEKNWKPGGLRAIRTATSKDFITWENQQDLRYVDSPGEALYTNQVKPYHRAPHLLLGFPTRYLERGWSESMRSLPEREHREWRSKASDRYGMVITEGLF
;
A
#
# COMPACT_ATOMS: atom_id res chain seq x y z
N MET A 1 -46.89 47.72 -34.81
CA MET A 1 -45.93 47.59 -33.61
C MET A 1 -46.43 46.44 -32.75
N ARG A 2 -45.70 45.36 -32.70
CA ARG A 2 -46.02 44.21 -31.82
C ARG A 2 -45.18 44.36 -30.57
N PRO A 3 -45.71 44.22 -29.33
CA PRO A 3 -44.90 44.29 -28.13
C PRO A 3 -44.10 42.98 -27.97
N PHE A 4 -42.78 43.13 -27.75
CA PHE A 4 -41.89 42.04 -27.35
C PHE A 4 -42.09 41.82 -25.84
N LEU A 5 -42.58 40.67 -25.46
CA LEU A 5 -42.64 40.24 -24.06
C LEU A 5 -41.28 39.63 -23.70
N ILE A 6 -40.48 40.29 -22.86
CA ILE A 6 -39.25 39.77 -22.32
C ILE A 6 -39.61 38.94 -21.07
N LEU A 7 -39.51 37.61 -21.18
CA LEU A 7 -39.67 36.71 -20.06
C LEU A 7 -38.35 36.69 -19.30
N PHE A 8 -38.31 37.25 -18.10
CA PHE A 8 -37.22 37.05 -17.16
C PHE A 8 -37.38 35.67 -16.50
N ALA A 9 -36.52 34.69 -16.86
CA ALA A 9 -36.37 33.46 -16.11
C ALA A 9 -35.58 33.76 -14.84
N VAL A 10 -36.24 33.77 -13.70
CA VAL A 10 -35.58 33.79 -12.39
C VAL A 10 -35.04 32.37 -12.17
N ALA A 11 -33.74 32.18 -12.35
CA ALA A 11 -33.05 30.96 -11.92
C ALA A 11 -33.01 30.97 -10.38
N SER A 12 -33.91 30.23 -9.76
CA SER A 12 -33.81 29.94 -8.32
C SER A 12 -32.62 29.03 -8.10
N THR A 13 -31.51 29.59 -7.64
CA THR A 13 -30.41 28.78 -7.10
C THR A 13 -30.89 28.20 -5.76
N PHE A 14 -31.31 26.96 -5.77
CA PHE A 14 -31.49 26.23 -4.53
C PHE A 14 -30.10 26.06 -3.94
N ALA A 15 -29.82 26.74 -2.81
CA ALA A 15 -28.68 26.40 -1.98
C ALA A 15 -28.82 24.94 -1.58
N ALA A 16 -27.76 24.15 -1.71
CA ALA A 16 -27.77 22.78 -1.23
C ALA A 16 -28.05 22.78 0.30
N GLU A 17 -28.90 21.89 0.76
CA GLU A 17 -29.13 21.72 2.20
C GLU A 17 -27.81 21.42 2.91
N PRO A 18 -27.57 22.03 4.08
CA PRO A 18 -26.36 21.76 4.85
C PRO A 18 -26.22 20.29 5.18
N ILE A 19 -25.00 19.78 5.04
CA ILE A 19 -24.66 18.41 5.43
C ILE A 19 -24.54 18.34 6.95
N ASP A 20 -25.36 17.53 7.60
CA ASP A 20 -25.24 17.29 9.04
C ASP A 20 -24.06 16.34 9.31
N ILE A 21 -22.99 16.88 9.87
CA ILE A 21 -21.81 16.11 10.29
C ILE A 21 -21.92 15.60 11.74
N GLY A 22 -22.96 16.04 12.50
CA GLY A 22 -23.12 15.70 13.91
C GLY A 22 -21.87 16.04 14.73
N SER A 23 -21.34 15.04 15.46
CA SER A 23 -20.10 15.16 16.25
C SER A 23 -18.86 14.58 15.53
N ARG A 24 -18.98 14.20 14.26
CA ARG A 24 -17.86 13.63 13.50
C ARG A 24 -16.80 14.69 13.24
N ARG A 25 -15.55 14.24 13.15
CA ARG A 25 -14.44 15.05 12.63
C ARG A 25 -14.42 14.91 11.13
N GLU A 26 -14.32 16.03 10.43
CA GLU A 26 -14.21 16.07 8.98
C GLU A 26 -12.91 16.77 8.56
N LEU A 27 -12.38 16.39 7.39
CA LEU A 27 -11.21 17.01 6.81
C LEU A 27 -11.62 18.00 5.71
N PHE A 28 -11.13 19.22 5.79
CA PHE A 28 -11.32 20.25 4.76
C PHE A 28 -10.21 20.15 3.69
N VAL A 29 -10.12 18.98 3.04
CA VAL A 29 -9.11 18.72 1.99
C VAL A 29 -9.51 19.28 0.62
N ASP A 30 -10.80 19.56 0.45
CA ASP A 30 -11.40 20.13 -0.75
C ASP A 30 -12.55 21.08 -0.40
N GLY A 31 -13.32 21.50 -1.37
CA GLY A 31 -14.48 22.38 -1.19
C GLY A 31 -15.80 21.67 -0.86
N PHE A 32 -15.84 20.33 -0.74
CA PHE A 32 -17.11 19.58 -0.66
C PHE A 32 -17.96 19.97 0.57
N LEU A 33 -17.33 20.23 1.72
CA LEU A 33 -18.00 20.62 2.96
C LEU A 33 -18.03 22.15 3.16
N ILE A 34 -17.60 22.94 2.17
CA ILE A 34 -17.46 24.38 2.29
C ILE A 34 -18.41 25.08 1.30
N ASP A 35 -19.47 25.68 1.83
CA ASP A 35 -20.35 26.52 1.00
C ASP A 35 -19.65 27.84 0.63
N LYS A 36 -19.03 28.52 1.61
CA LYS A 36 -18.40 29.81 1.42
C LYS A 36 -17.28 30.08 2.42
N MET A 37 -16.17 30.58 1.93
CA MET A 37 -15.12 31.15 2.77
C MET A 37 -15.21 32.69 2.77
N THR A 38 -15.08 33.31 3.95
CA THR A 38 -15.16 34.77 4.11
C THR A 38 -14.03 35.31 4.99
N GLY A 39 -13.73 36.59 4.85
CA GLY A 39 -12.68 37.22 5.62
C GLY A 39 -11.29 36.75 5.23
N LYS A 40 -10.51 36.26 6.22
CA LYS A 40 -9.15 35.75 6.04
C LYS A 40 -9.07 34.22 6.10
N ALA A 41 -10.21 33.51 5.98
CA ALA A 41 -10.22 32.04 5.95
C ALA A 41 -9.57 31.55 4.66
N GLU A 42 -8.64 30.61 4.79
CA GLU A 42 -7.97 29.94 3.68
C GLU A 42 -7.75 28.46 3.98
N GLN A 43 -7.78 27.62 2.95
CA GLN A 43 -7.27 26.27 3.03
C GLN A 43 -5.77 26.31 2.85
N ARG A 44 -5.02 25.76 3.81
CA ARG A 44 -3.56 25.72 3.77
C ARG A 44 -3.04 24.30 3.85
N LEU A 45 -2.35 23.86 2.81
CA LEU A 45 -1.59 22.61 2.83
C LEU A 45 -0.30 22.82 3.63
N HIS A 46 -0.17 22.07 4.72
CA HIS A 46 1.06 22.06 5.51
C HIS A 46 2.12 21.21 4.83
N GLN A 47 3.32 21.77 4.67
CA GLN A 47 4.46 21.04 4.12
C GLN A 47 5.08 20.13 5.18
N PRO A 48 5.30 18.84 4.88
CA PRO A 48 6.04 17.95 5.78
C PRO A 48 7.46 18.48 6.02
N GLN A 49 7.90 18.40 7.26
CA GLN A 49 9.27 18.75 7.63
C GLN A 49 10.05 17.47 7.94
N PRO A 50 11.21 17.21 7.27
CA PRO A 50 12.08 16.12 7.63
C PRO A 50 12.52 16.22 9.09
N GLN A 51 12.51 15.08 9.77
CA GLN A 51 12.98 14.94 11.15
C GLN A 51 14.14 13.93 11.16
N GLU A 52 14.40 13.31 12.30
CA GLU A 52 15.44 12.31 12.46
C GLU A 52 15.21 11.04 11.63
N ILE A 53 16.26 10.26 11.41
CA ILE A 53 16.19 8.92 10.82
C ILE A 53 15.60 7.97 11.87
N ALA A 54 14.37 7.54 11.68
CA ALA A 54 13.66 6.67 12.61
C ALA A 54 14.20 5.23 12.63
N ILE A 55 14.61 4.68 11.48
CA ILE A 55 15.14 3.33 11.35
C ILE A 55 16.12 3.26 10.17
N THR A 56 17.21 2.50 10.34
CA THR A 56 18.13 2.16 9.25
C THR A 56 18.02 0.67 8.93
N HIS A 57 17.85 0.34 7.66
CA HIS A 57 17.80 -1.04 7.18
C HIS A 57 19.21 -1.46 6.72
N ASP A 58 20.02 -1.96 7.64
CA ASP A 58 21.44 -2.23 7.45
C ASP A 58 21.87 -3.67 7.82
N ALA A 59 20.92 -4.49 8.26
CA ALA A 59 21.22 -5.88 8.60
C ALA A 59 21.42 -6.74 7.34
N PRO A 60 22.27 -7.78 7.38
CA PRO A 60 22.60 -8.61 6.20
C PRO A 60 21.40 -9.25 5.52
N TRP A 61 20.34 -9.57 6.28
CA TRP A 61 19.09 -10.13 5.73
C TRP A 61 18.12 -9.09 5.20
N GLU A 62 18.36 -7.80 5.45
CA GLU A 62 17.55 -6.71 4.89
C GLU A 62 17.98 -6.37 3.47
N GLY A 63 19.22 -6.67 3.10
CA GLY A 63 19.75 -6.47 1.75
C GLY A 63 19.92 -5.01 1.38
N SER A 64 19.79 -4.73 0.09
CA SER A 64 20.00 -3.39 -0.49
C SER A 64 18.71 -2.57 -0.60
N GLY A 65 17.57 -3.10 -0.21
CA GLY A 65 16.30 -2.41 -0.33
C GLY A 65 15.26 -2.86 0.69
N SER A 66 14.48 -1.91 1.14
CA SER A 66 13.33 -2.12 2.00
C SER A 66 12.11 -1.36 1.46
N GLY A 67 10.92 -1.71 1.93
CA GLY A 67 9.70 -1.05 1.50
C GLY A 67 8.45 -1.71 2.07
N TYR A 68 7.30 -1.23 1.62
CA TYR A 68 5.98 -1.77 1.99
C TYR A 68 5.74 -1.83 3.49
N HIS A 69 6.14 -0.79 4.20
CA HIS A 69 6.00 -0.70 5.65
C HIS A 69 4.53 -0.70 6.06
N SER A 70 4.16 -1.61 6.96
CA SER A 70 2.89 -1.61 7.68
C SER A 70 3.16 -1.21 9.11
N VAL A 71 2.69 -0.02 9.51
CA VAL A 71 2.91 0.54 10.84
C VAL A 71 1.58 0.76 11.52
N PHE A 72 1.46 0.32 12.79
CA PHE A 72 0.28 0.56 13.61
C PHE A 72 0.62 0.52 15.11
N LYS A 73 -0.22 1.18 15.91
CA LYS A 73 -0.14 1.13 17.36
C LYS A 73 -0.82 -0.14 17.88
N ASP A 74 -0.18 -0.79 18.83
CA ASP A 74 -0.66 -2.02 19.45
C ASP A 74 -0.46 -1.97 20.98
N GLY A 75 -1.49 -1.51 21.69
CA GLY A 75 -1.40 -1.20 23.11
C GLY A 75 -0.42 -0.05 23.34
N ASP A 76 0.61 -0.30 24.14
CA ASP A 76 1.60 0.70 24.55
C ASP A 76 2.79 0.78 23.58
N LYS A 77 2.83 -0.04 22.55
CA LYS A 77 3.91 -0.03 21.56
C LYS A 77 3.40 0.18 20.14
N TYR A 78 4.33 0.48 19.23
CA TYR A 78 4.14 0.48 17.80
C TYR A 78 4.82 -0.73 17.19
N ARG A 79 4.20 -1.29 16.16
CA ARG A 79 4.72 -2.40 15.36
C ARG A 79 4.95 -1.95 13.94
N MET A 80 6.03 -2.42 13.34
CA MET A 80 6.37 -2.21 11.95
C MET A 80 6.69 -3.55 11.30
N TYR A 81 6.11 -3.79 10.12
CA TYR A 81 6.45 -4.92 9.25
C TYR A 81 6.89 -4.35 7.92
N TYR A 82 7.94 -4.89 7.35
CA TYR A 82 8.52 -4.35 6.13
C TYR A 82 9.19 -5.43 5.29
N LYS A 83 9.25 -5.18 3.98
CA LYS A 83 9.97 -5.99 3.02
C LYS A 83 11.46 -5.87 3.21
N SER A 84 12.18 -6.97 3.11
CA SER A 84 13.61 -7.01 2.85
C SER A 84 13.90 -7.60 1.46
N TRP A 85 14.90 -7.06 0.77
CA TRP A 85 15.17 -7.38 -0.61
C TRP A 85 16.61 -7.06 -1.00
N GLN A 86 17.24 -7.97 -1.78
CA GLN A 86 18.57 -7.76 -2.33
C GLN A 86 18.50 -7.53 -3.85
N LEU A 87 19.10 -6.45 -4.29
CA LEU A 87 19.43 -6.21 -5.69
C LEU A 87 20.91 -5.95 -5.80
N THR A 88 21.61 -6.73 -6.60
CA THR A 88 23.04 -6.61 -6.85
C THR A 88 23.29 -6.21 -8.29
N VAL A 89 24.20 -5.27 -8.51
CA VAL A 89 24.66 -4.85 -9.84
C VAL A 89 26.18 -4.98 -9.88
N THR A 90 26.69 -5.90 -10.68
CA THR A 90 28.12 -6.20 -10.76
C THR A 90 28.80 -5.62 -11.99
N ALA A 91 28.03 -5.28 -13.04
CA ALA A 91 28.50 -4.68 -14.28
C ALA A 91 27.33 -4.04 -15.04
N PRO A 92 27.59 -3.22 -16.08
CA PRO A 92 26.51 -2.66 -16.90
C PRO A 92 25.57 -3.73 -17.46
N GLY A 93 24.29 -3.65 -17.09
CA GLY A 93 23.27 -4.62 -17.50
C GLY A 93 23.26 -5.93 -16.70
N ASN A 94 24.21 -6.17 -15.82
CA ASN A 94 24.23 -7.36 -14.97
C ASN A 94 23.55 -7.09 -13.62
N VAL A 95 22.25 -7.34 -13.58
CA VAL A 95 21.41 -7.12 -12.40
C VAL A 95 20.91 -8.46 -11.88
N ASN A 96 21.16 -8.75 -10.60
CA ASN A 96 20.67 -9.93 -9.90
C ASN A 96 19.72 -9.52 -8.77
N THR A 97 18.49 -10.04 -8.79
CA THR A 97 17.45 -9.82 -7.78
C THR A 97 17.16 -11.06 -6.94
N GLY A 98 17.84 -12.16 -7.21
CA GLY A 98 17.65 -13.46 -6.58
C GLY A 98 18.78 -13.89 -5.64
N GLU A 99 19.66 -12.97 -5.23
CA GLU A 99 20.83 -13.31 -4.40
C GLU A 99 20.44 -13.84 -3.02
N HIS A 100 19.36 -13.34 -2.45
CA HIS A 100 18.70 -13.98 -1.31
C HIS A 100 17.17 -13.85 -1.42
N PRO A 101 16.43 -14.73 -0.73
CA PRO A 101 14.97 -14.66 -0.74
C PRO A 101 14.43 -13.34 -0.20
N LEU A 102 13.20 -13.00 -0.61
CA LEU A 102 12.44 -11.92 0.01
C LEU A 102 11.96 -12.32 1.40
N PHE A 103 11.96 -11.38 2.34
CA PHE A 103 11.45 -11.61 3.69
C PHE A 103 10.53 -10.48 4.12
N THR A 104 9.61 -10.79 5.04
CA THR A 104 8.98 -9.79 5.90
C THR A 104 9.75 -9.74 7.20
N CYS A 105 10.28 -8.58 7.52
CA CYS A 105 10.95 -8.28 8.78
C CYS A 105 10.05 -7.51 9.73
N TYR A 106 10.38 -7.53 11.02
CA TYR A 106 9.64 -6.87 12.09
C TYR A 106 10.52 -5.88 12.86
N ALA A 107 9.94 -4.76 13.22
CA ALA A 107 10.51 -3.83 14.20
C ALA A 107 9.42 -3.33 15.14
N GLU A 108 9.82 -2.87 16.32
CA GLU A 108 8.92 -2.32 17.31
C GLU A 108 9.48 -1.05 17.94
N SER A 109 8.60 -0.20 18.45
CA SER A 109 8.93 1.07 19.09
C SER A 109 7.95 1.38 20.22
N GLU A 110 8.39 2.11 21.24
CA GLU A 110 7.54 2.60 22.33
C GLU A 110 6.91 3.95 21.97
N ASP A 111 7.54 4.73 21.11
CA ASP A 111 7.14 6.11 20.79
C ASP A 111 6.75 6.30 19.30
N GLY A 112 7.01 5.32 18.42
CA GLY A 112 6.79 5.40 16.98
C GLY A 112 7.90 6.12 16.22
N ILE A 113 8.96 6.56 16.91
CA ILE A 113 10.11 7.29 16.37
C ILE A 113 11.37 6.45 16.45
N HIS A 114 11.68 5.93 17.63
CA HIS A 114 12.88 5.13 17.89
C HIS A 114 12.54 3.64 17.74
N TRP A 115 13.00 3.03 16.66
CA TRP A 115 12.68 1.65 16.31
C TRP A 115 13.83 0.71 16.64
N ARG A 116 13.52 -0.44 17.21
CA ARG A 116 14.45 -1.55 17.44
C ARG A 116 14.05 -2.79 16.62
N LYS A 117 15.04 -3.55 16.20
CA LYS A 117 14.91 -4.81 15.47
C LYS A 117 15.24 -5.95 16.41
N PRO A 118 14.27 -6.64 17.05
CA PRO A 118 14.55 -7.69 18.02
C PRO A 118 15.07 -8.95 17.33
N GLU A 119 15.96 -9.67 18.00
CA GLU A 119 16.33 -11.03 17.61
C GLU A 119 15.23 -11.99 18.01
N LEU A 120 14.48 -12.51 17.03
CA LEU A 120 13.29 -13.31 17.28
C LEU A 120 13.57 -14.82 17.32
N GLY A 121 14.64 -15.29 16.70
CA GLY A 121 15.00 -16.70 16.68
C GLY A 121 14.08 -17.59 15.83
N LEU A 122 13.20 -17.01 15.00
CA LEU A 122 12.16 -17.75 14.29
C LEU A 122 12.66 -18.41 13.01
N HIS A 123 13.35 -17.65 12.17
CA HIS A 123 13.76 -18.09 10.84
C HIS A 123 15.27 -17.99 10.68
N GLU A 124 15.83 -18.91 9.90
CA GLU A 124 17.27 -18.93 9.62
C GLU A 124 17.61 -18.07 8.41
N PHE A 125 18.72 -17.34 8.51
CA PHE A 125 19.38 -16.67 7.41
C PHE A 125 20.89 -16.96 7.49
N LYS A 126 21.45 -17.63 6.47
CA LYS A 126 22.89 -17.96 6.37
C LYS A 126 23.47 -18.61 7.65
N GLY A 127 22.74 -19.56 8.22
CA GLY A 127 23.17 -20.33 9.39
C GLY A 127 22.89 -19.66 10.75
N SER A 128 22.25 -18.50 10.79
CA SER A 128 21.90 -17.78 12.02
C SER A 128 20.42 -17.49 12.12
N LYS A 129 19.86 -17.59 13.32
CA LYS A 129 18.50 -17.14 13.66
C LYS A 129 18.47 -15.81 14.42
N ALA A 130 19.63 -15.18 14.64
CA ALA A 130 19.75 -13.87 15.27
C ALA A 130 19.29 -12.78 14.29
N ASN A 131 18.00 -12.74 14.01
CA ASN A 131 17.36 -11.82 13.07
C ASN A 131 15.89 -11.55 13.46
N ASN A 132 15.27 -10.62 12.75
CA ASN A 132 13.88 -10.17 12.96
C ASN A 132 12.93 -10.60 11.83
N ILE A 133 13.21 -11.68 11.11
CA ILE A 133 12.37 -12.22 10.05
C ILE A 133 11.13 -12.87 10.65
N VAL A 134 9.94 -12.53 10.16
CA VAL A 134 8.66 -13.06 10.65
C VAL A 134 7.86 -13.82 9.57
N ILE A 135 8.01 -13.47 8.27
CA ILE A 135 7.42 -14.23 7.17
C ILE A 135 8.53 -14.54 6.17
N PRO A 136 8.97 -15.79 6.08
CA PRO A 136 10.00 -16.20 5.13
C PRO A 136 9.41 -16.36 3.73
N HIS A 137 10.29 -16.39 2.73
CA HIS A 137 9.96 -16.86 1.39
C HIS A 137 9.82 -18.38 1.40
N GLY A 138 8.86 -18.92 0.66
CA GLY A 138 8.75 -20.35 0.42
C GLY A 138 7.58 -21.00 1.13
N LYS A 139 7.71 -22.31 1.41
CA LYS A 139 6.59 -23.14 1.85
C LYS A 139 6.11 -22.79 3.26
N MET A 140 4.81 -22.51 3.39
CA MET A 140 4.10 -22.36 4.65
C MET A 140 2.82 -23.22 4.60
N GLY A 141 2.85 -24.40 5.19
CA GLY A 141 1.75 -25.38 5.03
C GLY A 141 1.59 -25.81 3.57
N LYS A 142 0.43 -25.49 2.97
CA LYS A 142 0.11 -25.79 1.56
C LYS A 142 0.33 -24.60 0.61
N VAL A 143 0.71 -23.44 1.12
CA VAL A 143 0.89 -22.21 0.35
C VAL A 143 2.34 -21.74 0.32
N ASN A 144 2.67 -20.81 -0.59
CA ASN A 144 4.02 -20.30 -0.77
C ASN A 144 4.02 -18.76 -0.77
N PRO A 145 4.06 -18.11 0.41
CA PRO A 145 4.24 -16.66 0.48
C PRO A 145 5.60 -16.26 -0.09
N ASP A 146 5.65 -15.14 -0.80
CA ASP A 146 6.92 -14.63 -1.31
C ASP A 146 7.73 -13.86 -0.24
N GLY A 147 7.12 -13.54 0.88
CA GLY A 147 7.73 -12.82 1.99
C GLY A 147 7.99 -11.33 1.74
N GLY A 148 8.01 -10.89 0.50
CA GLY A 148 8.44 -9.54 0.12
C GLY A 148 7.30 -8.54 -0.17
N HIS A 149 6.06 -8.97 -0.10
CA HIS A 149 4.90 -8.10 -0.37
C HIS A 149 3.87 -8.17 0.77
N PRO A 150 4.30 -7.85 2.02
CA PRO A 150 3.43 -7.93 3.17
C PRO A 150 2.50 -6.71 3.27
N ALA A 151 1.27 -6.95 3.73
CA ALA A 151 0.43 -5.94 4.33
C ALA A 151 -0.18 -6.52 5.59
N VAL A 152 0.32 -6.09 6.73
CA VAL A 152 -0.02 -6.60 8.06
C VAL A 152 -0.89 -5.59 8.78
N PHE A 153 -1.90 -6.07 9.50
CA PHE A 153 -2.71 -5.24 10.37
C PHE A 153 -3.14 -6.01 11.63
N LYS A 154 -3.43 -5.27 12.69
CA LYS A 154 -4.14 -5.78 13.85
C LYS A 154 -5.62 -5.83 13.51
N ASP A 155 -6.23 -6.99 13.70
CA ASP A 155 -7.65 -7.16 13.42
C ASP A 155 -8.50 -6.62 14.58
N GLU A 156 -9.25 -5.58 14.29
CA GLU A 156 -10.17 -4.94 15.23
C GLU A 156 -11.62 -5.48 15.11
N ASN A 157 -11.84 -6.52 14.31
CA ASN A 157 -13.11 -7.21 14.25
C ASN A 157 -13.42 -7.84 15.63
N PRO A 158 -14.52 -7.44 16.28
CA PRO A 158 -14.87 -7.99 17.61
C PRO A 158 -15.14 -9.50 17.59
N ALA A 159 -15.39 -10.08 16.43
CA ALA A 159 -15.57 -11.53 16.24
C ALA A 159 -14.28 -12.25 15.78
N ALA A 160 -13.14 -11.56 15.74
CA ALA A 160 -11.87 -12.18 15.37
C ALA A 160 -11.48 -13.28 16.36
N ALA A 161 -11.10 -14.45 15.85
CA ALA A 161 -10.61 -15.54 16.68
C ALA A 161 -9.29 -15.17 17.38
N PRO A 162 -9.02 -15.65 18.61
CA PRO A 162 -7.80 -15.33 19.35
C PRO A 162 -6.51 -15.66 18.60
N ASP A 163 -6.51 -16.70 17.78
CA ASP A 163 -5.38 -17.11 16.93
C ASP A 163 -5.24 -16.30 15.64
N ALA A 164 -6.17 -15.37 15.38
CA ALA A 164 -6.21 -14.47 14.23
C ALA A 164 -6.25 -12.99 14.62
N LYS A 165 -5.68 -12.65 15.78
CA LYS A 165 -5.59 -11.29 16.30
C LYS A 165 -4.85 -10.34 15.34
N TYR A 166 -3.91 -10.88 14.59
CA TYR A 166 -3.25 -10.18 13.49
C TYR A 166 -3.51 -10.93 12.20
N LYS A 167 -3.68 -10.18 11.13
CA LYS A 167 -3.88 -10.70 9.80
C LYS A 167 -2.92 -10.06 8.81
N ALA A 168 -2.65 -10.78 7.74
CA ALA A 168 -1.86 -10.24 6.64
C ALA A 168 -2.42 -10.72 5.30
N ILE A 169 -2.30 -9.85 4.30
CA ILE A 169 -2.38 -10.24 2.90
C ILE A 169 -0.96 -10.24 2.35
N VAL A 170 -0.58 -11.34 1.70
CA VAL A 170 0.78 -11.57 1.19
C VAL A 170 0.71 -12.16 -0.20
N ARG A 171 1.58 -11.69 -1.09
CA ARG A 171 1.66 -12.25 -2.45
C ARG A 171 2.13 -13.70 -2.44
N SER A 172 1.57 -14.49 -3.35
CA SER A 172 2.10 -15.79 -3.81
C SER A 172 2.34 -15.75 -5.32
N ASN A 173 3.39 -16.42 -5.76
CA ASN A 173 3.69 -16.56 -7.19
C ASN A 173 3.20 -17.89 -7.76
N SER A 174 3.07 -18.94 -6.92
CA SER A 174 2.64 -20.26 -7.37
C SER A 174 1.86 -20.97 -6.24
N PRO A 175 0.55 -21.12 -6.38
CA PRO A 175 -0.30 -20.46 -7.36
C PRO A 175 -0.31 -18.93 -7.17
N LYS A 176 -0.45 -18.19 -8.26
CA LYS A 176 -0.45 -16.72 -8.26
C LYS A 176 -1.68 -16.17 -7.54
N GLY A 177 -1.48 -15.20 -6.66
CA GLY A 177 -2.55 -14.51 -5.96
C GLY A 177 -2.11 -13.86 -4.66
N LEU A 178 -3.09 -13.49 -3.85
CA LEU A 178 -2.91 -12.99 -2.49
C LEU A 178 -3.36 -14.06 -1.49
N LEU A 179 -2.49 -14.38 -0.57
CA LEU A 179 -2.73 -15.30 0.55
C LEU A 179 -3.26 -14.52 1.74
N ALA A 180 -4.22 -15.10 2.45
CA ALA A 180 -4.64 -14.66 3.77
C ALA A 180 -3.84 -15.41 4.84
N LEU A 181 -3.11 -14.67 5.67
CA LEU A 181 -2.37 -15.20 6.82
C LEU A 181 -2.96 -14.66 8.12
N LYS A 182 -2.80 -15.44 9.21
CA LYS A 182 -3.19 -15.07 10.58
C LYS A 182 -2.05 -15.31 11.56
N SER A 183 -2.10 -14.60 12.68
CA SER A 183 -1.17 -14.76 13.79
C SER A 183 -1.85 -14.37 15.12
N PRO A 184 -1.59 -15.11 16.22
CA PRO A 184 -2.07 -14.75 17.56
C PRO A 184 -1.28 -13.59 18.17
N ASP A 185 -0.02 -13.40 17.77
CA ASP A 185 0.93 -12.49 18.40
C ASP A 185 1.61 -11.50 17.44
N GLY A 186 1.38 -11.66 16.12
CA GLY A 186 2.01 -10.86 15.07
C GLY A 186 3.42 -11.33 14.69
N LEU A 187 3.92 -12.39 15.28
CA LEU A 187 5.26 -12.95 15.03
C LEU A 187 5.19 -14.34 14.40
N HIS A 188 4.29 -15.19 14.88
CA HIS A 188 4.09 -16.56 14.38
C HIS A 188 2.91 -16.59 13.40
N TRP A 189 3.22 -16.80 12.13
CA TRP A 189 2.24 -16.73 11.04
C TRP A 189 1.86 -18.11 10.50
N SER A 190 0.60 -18.25 10.15
CA SER A 190 0.05 -19.44 9.50
C SER A 190 -0.99 -19.05 8.43
N PRO A 191 -1.19 -19.89 7.39
CA PRO A 191 -2.20 -19.61 6.38
C PRO A 191 -3.62 -19.78 6.95
N MET A 192 -4.55 -18.98 6.45
CA MET A 192 -5.99 -19.10 6.75
C MET A 192 -6.71 -19.99 5.74
N ALA A 193 -6.13 -20.17 4.55
CA ALA A 193 -6.66 -21.02 3.48
C ALA A 193 -5.51 -21.75 2.78
N ASP A 194 -5.85 -22.87 2.11
CA ASP A 194 -4.91 -23.72 1.39
C ASP A 194 -4.54 -23.17 -0.02
N ALA A 195 -5.14 -22.05 -0.42
CA ALA A 195 -4.95 -21.39 -1.72
C ALA A 195 -5.06 -19.87 -1.59
N PRO A 196 -4.62 -19.10 -2.60
CA PRO A 196 -4.87 -17.66 -2.65
C PRO A 196 -6.36 -17.32 -2.57
N VAL A 197 -6.68 -16.26 -1.84
CA VAL A 197 -8.06 -15.77 -1.62
C VAL A 197 -8.46 -14.69 -2.61
N ILE A 198 -7.50 -14.05 -3.29
CA ILE A 198 -7.69 -13.10 -4.39
C ILE A 198 -6.73 -13.49 -5.50
N THR A 199 -7.25 -13.76 -6.71
CA THR A 199 -6.45 -14.28 -7.84
C THR A 199 -6.45 -13.38 -9.07
N ASP A 200 -7.39 -12.43 -9.17
CA ASP A 200 -7.50 -11.51 -10.28
C ASP A 200 -6.81 -10.18 -9.95
N GLY A 201 -5.57 -10.00 -10.42
CA GLY A 201 -4.80 -8.79 -10.18
C GLY A 201 -3.32 -8.91 -10.54
N ALA A 202 -2.60 -7.81 -10.28
CA ALA A 202 -1.17 -7.67 -10.50
C ALA A 202 -0.46 -7.40 -9.16
N PHE A 203 -0.16 -8.46 -8.44
CA PHE A 203 0.18 -8.44 -7.01
C PHE A 203 1.63 -8.07 -6.67
N ASP A 204 2.46 -7.76 -7.67
CA ASP A 204 3.83 -7.27 -7.49
C ASP A 204 3.86 -5.81 -7.04
N SER A 205 3.26 -5.58 -5.88
CA SER A 205 3.18 -4.31 -5.17
C SER A 205 2.67 -4.57 -3.75
N GLN A 206 2.58 -3.56 -2.91
CA GLN A 206 1.85 -3.70 -1.65
C GLN A 206 0.35 -3.68 -1.91
N ASN A 207 -0.32 -4.77 -1.57
CA ASN A 207 -1.77 -4.93 -1.63
C ASN A 207 -2.28 -4.90 -0.19
N LEU A 208 -3.33 -4.13 0.09
CA LEU A 208 -3.77 -3.87 1.46
C LEU A 208 -5.07 -4.59 1.78
N ALA A 209 -5.23 -4.93 3.05
CA ALA A 209 -6.52 -5.27 3.63
C ALA A 209 -6.58 -4.78 5.08
N PHE A 210 -7.78 -4.53 5.56
CA PHE A 210 -8.03 -4.11 6.94
C PHE A 210 -9.50 -4.36 7.32
N TRP A 211 -9.79 -4.29 8.62
CA TRP A 211 -11.15 -4.26 9.14
C TRP A 211 -11.70 -2.83 9.06
N ASP A 212 -12.81 -2.66 8.34
CA ASP A 212 -13.59 -1.42 8.31
C ASP A 212 -14.68 -1.49 9.37
N ALA A 213 -14.42 -0.89 10.52
CA ALA A 213 -15.35 -0.93 11.65
C ALA A 213 -16.67 -0.18 11.38
N GLN A 214 -16.68 0.79 10.44
CA GLN A 214 -17.89 1.50 10.06
C GLN A 214 -18.81 0.65 9.19
N ALA A 215 -18.24 -0.15 8.32
CA ALA A 215 -18.98 -1.06 7.46
C ALA A 215 -19.22 -2.43 8.09
N GLY A 216 -18.50 -2.80 9.16
CA GLY A 216 -18.53 -4.12 9.75
C GLY A 216 -18.03 -5.22 8.81
N LEU A 217 -17.05 -4.91 7.98
CA LEU A 217 -16.51 -5.78 6.93
C LEU A 217 -15.01 -5.59 6.80
N TYR A 218 -14.32 -6.61 6.28
CA TYR A 218 -12.97 -6.42 5.77
C TYR A 218 -13.02 -5.76 4.39
N ARG A 219 -12.08 -4.86 4.13
CA ARG A 219 -11.82 -4.29 2.81
C ARG A 219 -10.44 -4.68 2.34
N ALA A 220 -10.30 -4.92 1.03
CA ALA A 220 -9.01 -5.09 0.38
C ALA A 220 -8.87 -4.11 -0.78
N TYR A 221 -7.62 -3.67 -1.01
CA TYR A 221 -7.23 -2.83 -2.13
C TYR A 221 -5.98 -3.41 -2.76
N TRP A 222 -6.02 -3.67 -4.07
CA TRP A 222 -4.88 -4.24 -4.80
C TRP A 222 -4.75 -3.67 -6.20
N ARG A 223 -3.60 -3.86 -6.78
CA ARG A 223 -3.29 -3.39 -8.12
C ARG A 223 -3.82 -4.35 -9.19
N TYR A 224 -4.32 -3.78 -10.28
CA TYR A 224 -4.59 -4.47 -11.53
C TYR A 224 -4.09 -3.61 -12.71
N PHE A 225 -4.21 -4.12 -13.94
CA PHE A 225 -3.99 -3.37 -15.17
C PHE A 225 -5.31 -3.17 -15.89
N THR A 226 -5.53 -1.97 -16.43
CA THR A 226 -6.81 -1.59 -17.07
C THR A 226 -7.10 -2.35 -18.37
N GLU A 227 -6.06 -2.93 -18.96
CA GLU A 227 -6.14 -3.70 -20.22
C GLU A 227 -5.31 -4.98 -20.12
N GLY A 228 -5.50 -5.87 -21.10
CA GLY A 228 -4.77 -7.13 -21.17
C GLY A 228 -5.25 -8.17 -20.17
N THR A 229 -4.42 -9.17 -19.91
CA THR A 229 -4.68 -10.27 -18.98
C THR A 229 -3.58 -10.38 -17.94
N THR A 230 -3.95 -10.71 -16.73
CA THR A 230 -3.02 -10.84 -15.59
C THR A 230 -3.24 -12.13 -14.80
N ASP A 231 -3.88 -13.12 -15.39
CA ASP A 231 -4.02 -14.45 -14.79
C ASP A 231 -2.70 -15.23 -14.78
N GLU A 232 -2.66 -16.33 -14.05
CA GLU A 232 -1.45 -17.12 -13.85
C GLU A 232 -0.89 -17.70 -15.16
N LYS A 233 -1.78 -18.08 -16.10
CA LYS A 233 -1.40 -18.73 -17.36
C LYS A 233 -1.09 -17.73 -18.47
N ASN A 234 -1.72 -16.56 -18.43
CA ASN A 234 -1.66 -15.55 -19.48
C ASN A 234 -1.27 -14.19 -18.89
N TRP A 235 0.02 -13.97 -18.74
CA TRP A 235 0.53 -12.69 -18.26
C TRP A 235 0.85 -11.76 -19.44
N LYS A 236 -0.11 -10.93 -19.81
CA LYS A 236 0.00 -9.88 -20.85
C LYS A 236 -0.65 -8.60 -20.38
N PRO A 237 -0.09 -7.92 -19.36
CA PRO A 237 -0.67 -6.69 -18.83
C PRO A 237 -0.59 -5.57 -19.88
N GLY A 238 -1.63 -4.73 -19.93
CA GLY A 238 -1.73 -3.55 -20.79
C GLY A 238 -2.43 -2.41 -20.09
N GLY A 239 -2.41 -1.23 -20.73
CA GLY A 239 -3.02 -0.03 -20.16
C GLY A 239 -2.30 0.50 -18.92
N LEU A 240 -3.05 1.08 -18.00
CA LEU A 240 -2.54 1.69 -16.78
C LEU A 240 -2.57 0.72 -15.60
N ARG A 241 -1.64 0.90 -14.67
CA ARG A 241 -1.74 0.35 -13.33
C ARG A 241 -2.85 1.07 -12.57
N ALA A 242 -3.84 0.35 -12.08
CA ALA A 242 -4.98 0.91 -11.39
C ALA A 242 -5.30 0.12 -10.12
N ILE A 243 -6.21 0.60 -9.31
CA ILE A 243 -6.54 0.04 -8.01
C ILE A 243 -7.95 -0.54 -8.03
N ARG A 244 -8.05 -1.75 -7.53
CA ARG A 244 -9.28 -2.52 -7.37
C ARG A 244 -9.57 -2.73 -5.89
N THR A 245 -10.83 -2.83 -5.51
CA THR A 245 -11.27 -3.07 -4.14
C THR A 245 -12.30 -4.19 -4.09
N ALA A 246 -12.39 -4.86 -2.95
CA ALA A 246 -13.48 -5.77 -2.61
C ALA A 246 -13.72 -5.78 -1.09
N THR A 247 -14.82 -6.41 -0.69
CA THR A 247 -15.20 -6.59 0.71
C THR A 247 -15.29 -8.07 1.07
N SER A 248 -15.15 -8.38 2.36
CA SER A 248 -15.26 -9.75 2.87
C SER A 248 -15.84 -9.73 4.29
N LYS A 249 -16.60 -10.79 4.64
CA LYS A 249 -17.09 -11.01 6.02
C LYS A 249 -16.12 -11.87 6.86
N ASP A 250 -15.34 -12.70 6.20
CA ASP A 250 -14.51 -13.76 6.82
C ASP A 250 -13.01 -13.65 6.52
N PHE A 251 -12.61 -12.66 5.70
CA PHE A 251 -11.24 -12.48 5.21
C PHE A 251 -10.77 -13.54 4.20
N ILE A 252 -11.64 -14.45 3.80
CA ILE A 252 -11.37 -15.56 2.87
C ILE A 252 -12.15 -15.37 1.58
N THR A 253 -13.46 -15.14 1.70
CA THR A 253 -14.36 -14.93 0.56
C THR A 253 -14.51 -13.46 0.27
N TRP A 254 -14.05 -13.03 -0.90
CA TRP A 254 -14.07 -11.62 -1.32
C TRP A 254 -15.15 -11.38 -2.35
N GLU A 255 -16.00 -10.40 -2.07
CA GLU A 255 -17.19 -10.04 -2.84
C GLU A 255 -17.20 -8.56 -3.19
N ASN A 256 -18.16 -8.14 -4.03
CA ASN A 256 -18.35 -6.74 -4.42
C ASN A 256 -17.09 -6.11 -5.01
N GLN A 257 -16.37 -6.86 -5.84
CA GLN A 257 -15.19 -6.37 -6.50
C GLN A 257 -15.52 -5.18 -7.41
N GLN A 258 -14.77 -4.08 -7.27
CA GLN A 258 -14.94 -2.86 -8.05
C GLN A 258 -13.59 -2.22 -8.35
N ASP A 259 -13.50 -1.59 -9.51
CA ASP A 259 -12.38 -0.75 -9.90
C ASP A 259 -12.60 0.67 -9.37
N LEU A 260 -11.58 1.24 -8.73
CA LEU A 260 -11.66 2.62 -8.27
C LEU A 260 -11.74 3.58 -9.46
N ARG A 261 -12.60 4.57 -9.33
CA ARG A 261 -12.76 5.66 -10.30
C ARG A 261 -12.42 6.98 -9.60
N TYR A 262 -11.76 7.84 -10.33
CA TYR A 262 -11.34 9.15 -9.85
C TYR A 262 -12.10 10.20 -10.65
N VAL A 263 -12.84 11.08 -9.94
CA VAL A 263 -13.62 12.16 -10.55
C VAL A 263 -12.69 13.35 -10.76
N ASP A 264 -12.79 13.96 -11.95
CA ASP A 264 -12.02 15.15 -12.34
C ASP A 264 -10.48 15.02 -12.18
N SER A 265 -9.99 13.80 -12.29
CA SER A 265 -8.58 13.48 -12.22
C SER A 265 -8.10 12.79 -13.49
N PRO A 266 -6.89 13.10 -13.99
CA PRO A 266 -6.35 12.39 -15.14
C PRO A 266 -6.14 10.91 -14.83
N GLY A 267 -6.21 10.07 -15.87
CA GLY A 267 -5.84 8.66 -15.76
C GLY A 267 -4.34 8.52 -15.56
N GLU A 268 -3.92 8.04 -14.40
CA GLU A 268 -2.52 7.86 -14.04
C GLU A 268 -2.20 6.42 -13.64
N ALA A 269 -0.95 6.01 -13.84
CA ALA A 269 -0.49 4.68 -13.42
C ALA A 269 -0.23 4.67 -11.91
N LEU A 270 -1.08 4.01 -11.13
CA LEU A 270 -0.97 3.89 -9.67
C LEU A 270 -0.30 2.58 -9.29
N TYR A 271 0.91 2.65 -8.75
CA TYR A 271 1.69 1.48 -8.39
C TYR A 271 1.26 0.83 -7.08
N THR A 272 0.99 1.65 -6.06
CA THR A 272 0.45 1.23 -4.75
C THR A 272 -0.79 2.06 -4.42
N ASN A 273 -1.50 1.71 -3.35
CA ASN A 273 -2.74 2.41 -2.98
C ASN A 273 -2.70 3.07 -1.61
N GLN A 274 -2.08 2.44 -0.61
CA GLN A 274 -1.93 2.92 0.77
C GLN A 274 -3.23 3.41 1.42
N VAL A 275 -4.37 2.76 1.10
CA VAL A 275 -5.69 3.12 1.62
C VAL A 275 -5.86 2.57 3.02
N LYS A 276 -6.23 3.45 3.97
CA LYS A 276 -6.57 3.06 5.36
C LYS A 276 -7.65 3.97 5.93
N PRO A 277 -8.42 3.51 6.93
CA PRO A 277 -9.24 4.39 7.73
C PRO A 277 -8.39 5.44 8.44
N TYR A 278 -8.84 6.68 8.43
CA TYR A 278 -8.17 7.72 9.21
C TYR A 278 -8.47 7.52 10.70
N HIS A 279 -7.43 7.27 11.50
CA HIS A 279 -7.57 6.86 12.92
C HIS A 279 -8.36 7.85 13.79
N ARG A 280 -8.44 9.14 13.44
CA ARG A 280 -9.19 10.17 14.16
C ARG A 280 -10.61 10.37 13.65
N ALA A 281 -10.91 9.83 12.45
CA ALA A 281 -12.20 9.90 11.78
C ALA A 281 -12.36 8.65 10.89
N PRO A 282 -12.60 7.45 11.46
CA PRO A 282 -12.53 6.18 10.74
C PRO A 282 -13.60 5.98 9.67
N HIS A 283 -14.58 6.86 9.56
CA HIS A 283 -15.52 6.92 8.42
C HIS A 283 -14.86 7.48 7.15
N LEU A 284 -13.69 8.13 7.27
CA LEU A 284 -12.90 8.60 6.14
C LEU A 284 -11.82 7.57 5.79
N LEU A 285 -11.78 7.13 4.55
CA LEU A 285 -10.70 6.33 4.00
C LEU A 285 -9.73 7.26 3.28
N LEU A 286 -8.49 7.32 3.76
CA LEU A 286 -7.43 8.09 3.12
C LEU A 286 -6.54 7.16 2.31
N GLY A 287 -6.19 7.57 1.10
CA GLY A 287 -5.28 6.86 0.23
C GLY A 287 -4.06 7.71 -0.14
N PHE A 288 -2.89 7.10 -0.08
CA PHE A 288 -1.63 7.73 -0.51
C PHE A 288 -1.01 6.87 -1.62
N PRO A 289 -1.64 6.84 -2.81
CA PRO A 289 -1.14 6.02 -3.92
C PRO A 289 0.21 6.53 -4.38
N THR A 290 0.99 5.62 -4.94
CA THR A 290 2.25 5.97 -5.59
C THR A 290 2.03 5.99 -7.10
N ARG A 291 2.22 7.15 -7.73
CA ARG A 291 2.21 7.31 -9.18
C ARG A 291 3.48 6.72 -9.78
N TYR A 292 3.34 5.98 -10.86
CA TYR A 292 4.43 5.34 -11.59
C TYR A 292 4.65 6.03 -12.93
N LEU A 293 5.80 6.67 -13.09
CA LEU A 293 6.15 7.43 -14.29
C LEU A 293 7.37 6.81 -14.98
N GLU A 294 7.21 6.38 -16.22
CA GLU A 294 8.33 6.00 -17.06
C GLU A 294 8.89 7.25 -17.74
N ARG A 295 10.16 7.54 -17.48
CA ARG A 295 10.86 8.70 -18.03
C ARG A 295 12.19 8.26 -18.63
N GLY A 296 12.67 9.01 -19.61
CA GLY A 296 14.04 8.89 -20.08
C GLY A 296 15.04 9.57 -19.13
N TRP A 297 16.33 9.45 -19.45
CA TRP A 297 17.38 10.18 -18.76
C TRP A 297 17.15 11.69 -18.86
N SER A 298 17.19 12.37 -17.73
CA SER A 298 17.16 13.81 -17.59
C SER A 298 18.39 14.30 -16.82
N GLU A 299 18.67 15.58 -16.86
CA GLU A 299 19.74 16.19 -16.08
C GLU A 299 19.51 15.98 -14.57
N SER A 300 18.27 16.19 -14.10
CA SER A 300 17.91 15.96 -12.70
C SER A 300 18.13 14.51 -12.27
N MET A 301 17.85 13.53 -13.13
CA MET A 301 18.13 12.13 -12.81
C MET A 301 19.62 11.83 -12.79
N ARG A 302 20.42 12.48 -13.64
CA ARG A 302 21.89 12.31 -13.66
C ARG A 302 22.58 12.98 -12.48
N SER A 303 21.96 14.00 -11.87
CA SER A 303 22.49 14.68 -10.69
C SER A 303 22.27 13.92 -9.36
N LEU A 304 21.40 12.90 -9.36
CA LEU A 304 21.19 12.06 -8.19
C LEU A 304 22.45 11.23 -7.83
N PRO A 305 22.66 10.86 -6.57
CA PRO A 305 23.77 10.00 -6.15
C PRO A 305 23.84 8.68 -6.92
N GLU A 306 25.00 8.03 -6.90
CA GLU A 306 25.22 6.71 -7.51
C GLU A 306 24.92 6.66 -9.02
N ARG A 307 25.28 7.71 -9.76
CA ARG A 307 24.98 7.86 -11.19
C ARG A 307 25.44 6.65 -12.00
N GLU A 308 26.70 6.22 -11.85
CA GLU A 308 27.26 5.10 -12.60
C GLU A 308 26.49 3.80 -12.31
N HIS A 309 26.20 3.53 -11.06
CA HIS A 309 25.42 2.36 -10.65
C HIS A 309 24.00 2.38 -11.26
N ARG A 310 23.34 3.54 -11.29
CA ARG A 310 22.01 3.67 -11.93
C ARG A 310 22.08 3.52 -13.44
N GLU A 311 23.08 4.05 -14.08
CA GLU A 311 23.34 3.85 -15.51
C GLU A 311 23.62 2.38 -15.83
N TRP A 312 24.33 1.65 -14.97
CA TRP A 312 24.54 0.22 -15.12
C TRP A 312 23.25 -0.59 -15.02
N ARG A 313 22.40 -0.28 -14.04
CA ARG A 313 21.09 -0.93 -13.88
C ARG A 313 20.19 -0.71 -15.10
N SER A 314 20.15 0.50 -15.62
CA SER A 314 19.29 0.84 -16.76
C SER A 314 19.64 0.06 -18.04
N LYS A 315 20.87 -0.42 -18.18
CA LYS A 315 21.29 -1.29 -19.29
C LYS A 315 20.69 -2.70 -19.22
N ALA A 316 20.20 -3.14 -18.07
CA ALA A 316 19.46 -4.41 -17.94
C ALA A 316 17.98 -4.24 -18.30
N SER A 317 17.41 -3.09 -18.03
CA SER A 317 16.04 -2.73 -18.39
C SER A 317 15.86 -1.22 -18.21
N ASP A 318 15.20 -0.57 -19.16
CA ASP A 318 14.95 0.88 -19.14
C ASP A 318 14.24 1.33 -17.84
N ARG A 319 13.38 0.51 -17.28
CA ARG A 319 12.73 0.79 -15.99
C ARG A 319 13.67 0.82 -14.78
N TYR A 320 14.85 0.20 -14.88
CA TYR A 320 15.84 0.26 -13.80
C TYR A 320 16.65 1.56 -13.88
N GLY A 321 16.25 2.57 -13.13
CA GLY A 321 16.92 3.86 -13.05
C GLY A 321 16.26 4.99 -13.82
N MET A 322 15.25 4.71 -14.66
CA MET A 322 14.50 5.71 -15.43
C MET A 322 13.02 5.81 -15.04
N VAL A 323 12.59 5.03 -14.06
CA VAL A 323 11.25 5.12 -13.49
C VAL A 323 11.27 6.01 -12.25
N ILE A 324 10.31 6.90 -12.17
CA ILE A 324 10.05 7.71 -10.97
C ILE A 324 8.76 7.22 -10.35
N THR A 325 8.76 7.11 -9.02
CA THR A 325 7.56 6.88 -8.22
C THR A 325 7.34 8.11 -7.34
N GLU A 326 6.13 8.65 -7.37
CA GLU A 326 5.74 9.85 -6.63
C GLU A 326 4.54 9.55 -5.76
N GLY A 327 4.58 10.00 -4.49
CA GLY A 327 3.43 9.90 -3.59
C GLY A 327 2.33 10.88 -3.99
N LEU A 328 1.09 10.43 -4.00
CA LEU A 328 -0.11 11.24 -4.19
C LEU A 328 -0.96 11.21 -2.91
N PHE A 329 -1.94 12.10 -2.86
CA PHE A 329 -2.98 12.15 -1.82
C PHE A 329 -4.35 12.19 -2.47
#